data_14e70864ee11ceff7ae894a6e67ce028
#
_entry.id   14e70864ee11ceff7ae894a6e67ce028
#
_cell.length_a   1.000
_cell.length_b   1.000
_cell.length_c   1.000
_cell.angle_alpha   90.00
_cell.angle_beta   90.00
_cell.angle_gamma   90.00
#
_symmetry.space_group_name_H-M   'P 1'
#
loop_
_entity.id
_entity.type
_entity.pdbx_description
1 polymer ?
#
loop_
_entity_poly.entity_id
_entity_poly.type
_entity_poly.pdbx_seq_one_letter_code
_entity_poly.pdbx_strand_id
1 'polypeptide(L)'
;MGRRERKKLQSRKMILEAAISEFSKKGYKETSVADIMAAADLGIGTFYNYFASKEELLFSLLGRLGETIRIALTEARAAERSSLELLEVGARVTAKFLDENRFVMPLFLSASQHKAQGAPPQEGTEDKPHPSRMAPQVKRVFTEIIREGQEAGEIRRDVP
;
A
#
# COMPACT_ATOMS: atom_id res chain seq x y z
N MET A 1 4.19 17.34 21.22
CA MET A 1 4.06 17.59 19.77
C MET A 1 3.82 19.07 19.51
N GLY A 2 4.75 19.73 18.83
CA GLY A 2 4.72 21.16 18.61
C GLY A 2 3.67 21.59 17.57
N ARG A 3 3.27 22.89 17.58
CA ARG A 3 2.31 23.46 16.61
C ARG A 3 2.76 23.28 15.16
N ARG A 4 4.08 23.38 14.89
CA ARG A 4 4.68 23.17 13.55
C ARG A 4 4.55 21.73 13.08
N GLU A 5 4.77 20.75 13.96
CA GLU A 5 4.66 19.33 13.64
C GLU A 5 3.22 18.94 13.34
N ARG A 6 2.26 19.44 14.13
CA ARG A 6 0.82 19.22 13.86
C ARG A 6 0.42 19.76 12.49
N LYS A 7 0.85 21.00 12.15
CA LYS A 7 0.57 21.59 10.84
C LYS A 7 1.21 20.78 9.71
N LYS A 8 2.44 20.28 9.90
CA LYS A 8 3.14 19.43 8.93
C LYS A 8 2.39 18.12 8.69
N LEU A 9 1.97 17.43 9.75
CA LEU A 9 1.18 16.21 9.65
C LEU A 9 -0.18 16.43 8.98
N GLN A 10 -0.84 17.54 9.30
CA GLN A 10 -2.12 17.91 8.70
C GLN A 10 -1.98 18.17 7.19
N SER A 11 -1.00 18.95 6.78
CA SER A 11 -0.75 19.21 5.35
C SER A 11 -0.40 17.92 4.60
N ARG A 12 0.44 17.04 5.19
CA ARG A 12 0.76 15.73 4.60
C ARG A 12 -0.49 14.87 4.42
N LYS A 13 -1.37 14.86 5.41
CA LYS A 13 -2.66 14.14 5.34
C LYS A 13 -3.56 14.70 4.24
N MET A 14 -3.70 16.01 4.14
CA MET A 14 -4.47 16.67 3.09
C MET A 14 -3.97 16.31 1.68
N ILE A 15 -2.66 16.31 1.46
CA ILE A 15 -2.05 15.91 0.18
C ILE A 15 -2.37 14.45 -0.15
N LEU A 16 -2.28 13.54 0.82
CA LEU A 16 -2.59 12.12 0.63
C LEU A 16 -4.09 11.90 0.31
N GLU A 17 -4.99 12.58 0.98
CA GLU A 17 -6.43 12.51 0.72
C GLU A 17 -6.80 13.07 -0.65
N ALA A 18 -6.21 14.19 -1.03
CA ALA A 18 -6.38 14.78 -2.36
C ALA A 18 -5.84 13.83 -3.46
N ALA A 19 -4.69 13.19 -3.22
CA ALA A 19 -4.12 12.23 -4.15
C ALA A 19 -5.04 11.01 -4.35
N ILE A 20 -5.60 10.44 -3.29
CA ILE A 20 -6.56 9.34 -3.36
C ILE A 20 -7.78 9.76 -4.20
N SER A 21 -8.32 10.96 -3.97
CA SER A 21 -9.45 11.50 -4.71
C SER A 21 -9.14 11.65 -6.20
N GLU A 22 -8.01 12.28 -6.54
CA GLU A 22 -7.63 12.51 -7.94
C GLU A 22 -7.26 11.21 -8.67
N PHE A 23 -6.54 10.29 -8.02
CA PHE A 23 -6.25 8.96 -8.58
C PHE A 23 -7.52 8.14 -8.83
N SER A 24 -8.51 8.26 -7.96
CA SER A 24 -9.79 7.57 -8.10
C SER A 24 -10.63 8.14 -9.24
N LYS A 25 -10.54 9.45 -9.51
CA LYS A 25 -11.27 10.12 -10.60
C LYS A 25 -10.64 9.92 -11.96
N LYS A 26 -9.32 10.12 -12.06
CA LYS A 26 -8.59 10.20 -13.34
C LYS A 26 -7.68 8.99 -13.59
N GLY A 27 -7.37 8.20 -12.56
CA GLY A 27 -6.33 7.19 -12.58
C GLY A 27 -4.96 7.77 -12.19
N TYR A 28 -4.05 6.88 -11.75
CA TYR A 28 -2.73 7.28 -11.28
C TYR A 28 -1.87 7.95 -12.36
N LYS A 29 -1.85 7.38 -13.58
CA LYS A 29 -1.01 7.89 -14.68
C LYS A 29 -1.44 9.28 -15.13
N GLU A 30 -2.74 9.52 -15.20
CA GLU A 30 -3.36 10.75 -15.70
C GLU A 30 -3.40 11.88 -14.66
N THR A 31 -3.07 11.61 -13.41
CA THR A 31 -3.05 12.61 -12.35
C THR A 31 -1.67 13.22 -12.20
N SER A 32 -1.57 14.54 -12.30
CA SER A 32 -0.33 15.30 -12.07
C SER A 32 -0.18 15.72 -10.59
N VAL A 33 1.04 16.09 -10.19
CA VAL A 33 1.29 16.73 -8.88
C VAL A 33 0.49 18.03 -8.76
N ALA A 34 0.35 18.79 -9.85
CA ALA A 34 -0.45 20.01 -9.89
C ALA A 34 -1.93 19.76 -9.58
N ASP A 35 -2.52 18.69 -10.13
CA ASP A 35 -3.90 18.28 -9.85
C ASP A 35 -4.10 17.98 -8.37
N ILE A 36 -3.18 17.20 -7.77
CA ILE A 36 -3.22 16.82 -6.37
C ILE A 36 -3.15 18.07 -5.48
N MET A 37 -2.22 18.98 -5.76
CA MET A 37 -2.02 20.16 -4.94
C MET A 37 -3.14 21.18 -5.07
N ALA A 38 -3.74 21.29 -6.26
CA ALA A 38 -4.95 22.09 -6.48
C ALA A 38 -6.14 21.53 -5.66
N ALA A 39 -6.32 20.20 -5.68
CA ALA A 39 -7.37 19.55 -4.88
C ALA A 39 -7.14 19.67 -3.36
N ALA A 40 -5.88 19.77 -2.92
CA ALA A 40 -5.51 19.99 -1.53
C ALA A 40 -5.58 21.47 -1.09
N ASP A 41 -5.86 22.38 -2.01
CA ASP A 41 -5.78 23.83 -1.80
C ASP A 41 -4.41 24.28 -1.27
N LEU A 42 -3.35 23.74 -1.86
CA LEU A 42 -1.95 24.02 -1.51
C LEU A 42 -1.12 24.35 -2.75
N GLY A 43 -0.10 25.19 -2.57
CA GLY A 43 0.83 25.50 -3.66
C GLY A 43 1.69 24.29 -4.08
N ILE A 44 1.99 24.16 -5.39
CA ILE A 44 2.78 23.07 -5.97
C ILE A 44 4.12 22.88 -5.25
N GLY A 45 4.83 23.95 -4.92
CA GLY A 45 6.11 23.90 -4.21
C GLY A 45 6.02 23.22 -2.83
N THR A 46 4.85 23.24 -2.21
CA THR A 46 4.62 22.58 -0.91
C THR A 46 4.69 21.05 -1.02
N PHE A 47 4.38 20.48 -2.18
CA PHE A 47 4.46 19.03 -2.40
C PHE A 47 5.83 18.46 -2.06
N TYR A 48 6.87 19.11 -2.59
CA TYR A 48 8.26 18.65 -2.46
C TYR A 48 8.84 18.77 -1.05
N ASN A 49 8.13 19.42 -0.13
CA ASN A 49 8.44 19.40 1.30
C ASN A 49 8.02 18.09 1.99
N TYR A 50 7.19 17.27 1.32
CA TYR A 50 6.60 16.05 1.88
C TYR A 50 6.92 14.79 1.09
N PHE A 51 7.06 14.90 -0.24
CA PHE A 51 7.27 13.78 -1.14
C PHE A 51 8.22 14.21 -2.27
N ALA A 52 9.23 13.40 -2.56
CA ALA A 52 10.15 13.68 -3.65
C ALA A 52 9.50 13.49 -5.03
N SER A 53 8.47 12.64 -5.12
CA SER A 53 7.77 12.33 -6.36
C SER A 53 6.35 11.81 -6.12
N LYS A 54 5.55 11.75 -7.20
CA LYS A 54 4.23 11.12 -7.20
C LYS A 54 4.31 9.63 -6.85
N GLU A 55 5.38 8.96 -7.27
CA GLU A 55 5.67 7.57 -6.93
C GLU A 55 5.91 7.39 -5.43
N GLU A 56 6.67 8.27 -4.79
CA GLU A 56 6.89 8.22 -3.34
C GLU A 56 5.59 8.44 -2.57
N LEU A 57 4.74 9.37 -3.04
CA LEU A 57 3.41 9.57 -2.47
C LEU A 57 2.57 8.31 -2.57
N LEU A 58 2.51 7.66 -3.75
CA LEU A 58 1.82 6.39 -3.93
C LEU A 58 2.37 5.32 -2.99
N PHE A 59 3.68 5.23 -2.85
CA PHE A 59 4.34 4.29 -1.94
C PHE A 59 3.94 4.52 -0.48
N SER A 60 3.83 5.79 -0.07
CA SER A 60 3.33 6.16 1.25
C SER A 60 1.87 5.71 1.47
N LEU A 61 1.02 5.81 0.45
CA LEU A 61 -0.36 5.31 0.51
C LEU A 61 -0.42 3.79 0.66
N LEU A 62 0.38 3.07 -0.12
CA LEU A 62 0.46 1.61 -0.05
C LEU A 62 1.08 1.13 1.27
N GLY A 63 2.04 1.87 1.82
CA GLY A 63 2.63 1.60 3.13
C GLY A 63 1.61 1.61 4.27
N ARG A 64 0.56 2.43 4.15
CA ARG A 64 -0.55 2.45 5.12
C ARG A 64 -1.33 1.14 5.13
N LEU A 65 -1.48 0.47 4.00
CA LEU A 65 -2.08 -0.87 3.95
C LEU A 65 -1.26 -1.87 4.76
N GLY A 66 0.05 -1.93 4.52
CA GLY A 66 0.95 -2.84 5.25
C GLY A 66 0.88 -2.62 6.76
N GLU A 67 0.87 -1.37 7.20
CA GLU A 67 0.73 -1.03 8.63
C GLU A 67 -0.64 -1.41 9.20
N THR A 68 -1.72 -1.17 8.46
CA THR A 68 -3.07 -1.55 8.87
C THR A 68 -3.21 -3.07 9.01
N ILE A 69 -2.66 -3.84 8.06
CA ILE A 69 -2.62 -5.31 8.15
C ILE A 69 -1.80 -5.74 9.38
N ARG A 70 -0.62 -5.14 9.59
CA ARG A 70 0.24 -5.48 10.73
C ARG A 70 -0.46 -5.26 12.08
N ILE A 71 -1.13 -4.12 12.25
CA ILE A 71 -1.90 -3.82 13.47
C ILE A 71 -3.01 -4.84 13.67
N ALA A 72 -3.85 -5.06 12.66
CA ALA A 72 -4.98 -5.98 12.75
C ALA A 72 -4.54 -7.42 13.06
N LEU A 73 -3.45 -7.89 12.47
CA LEU A 73 -2.89 -9.21 12.76
C LEU A 73 -2.28 -9.29 14.15
N THR A 74 -1.64 -8.23 14.63
CA THR A 74 -1.09 -8.17 16.00
C THR A 74 -2.21 -8.29 17.03
N GLU A 75 -3.31 -7.57 16.84
CA GLU A 75 -4.49 -7.64 17.71
C GLU A 75 -5.15 -9.02 17.66
N ALA A 76 -5.28 -9.62 16.47
CA ALA A 76 -5.84 -10.94 16.30
C ALA A 76 -4.96 -12.04 16.96
N ARG A 77 -3.63 -11.93 16.85
CA ARG A 77 -2.69 -12.82 17.53
C ARG A 77 -2.77 -12.68 19.06
N ALA A 78 -2.89 -11.46 19.58
CA ALA A 78 -3.08 -11.21 21.02
C ALA A 78 -4.41 -11.78 21.55
N ALA A 79 -5.41 -11.94 20.69
CA ALA A 79 -6.68 -12.60 20.99
C ALA A 79 -6.66 -14.13 20.74
N GLU A 80 -5.47 -14.72 20.56
CA GLU A 80 -5.25 -16.16 20.33
C GLU A 80 -6.09 -16.74 19.16
N ARG A 81 -6.28 -15.94 18.11
CA ARG A 81 -6.99 -16.37 16.90
C ARG A 81 -6.21 -17.44 16.15
N SER A 82 -6.93 -18.40 15.57
CA SER A 82 -6.35 -19.44 14.71
C SER A 82 -5.72 -18.88 13.44
N SER A 83 -4.86 -19.64 12.78
CA SER A 83 -4.24 -19.22 11.51
C SER A 83 -5.27 -18.93 10.42
N LEU A 84 -6.38 -19.67 10.39
CA LEU A 84 -7.49 -19.39 9.46
C LEU A 84 -8.16 -18.06 9.75
N GLU A 85 -8.41 -17.74 11.01
CA GLU A 85 -8.96 -16.44 11.41
C GLU A 85 -7.98 -15.30 11.12
N LEU A 86 -6.67 -15.50 11.27
CA LEU A 86 -5.65 -14.53 10.90
C LEU A 86 -5.66 -14.26 9.38
N LEU A 87 -5.79 -15.29 8.54
CA LEU A 87 -5.93 -15.14 7.10
C LEU A 87 -7.21 -14.36 6.75
N GLU A 88 -8.32 -14.65 7.42
CA GLU A 88 -9.58 -13.92 7.21
C GLU A 88 -9.44 -12.43 7.58
N VAL A 89 -8.82 -12.11 8.71
CA VAL A 89 -8.56 -10.73 9.13
C VAL A 89 -7.69 -10.01 8.10
N GLY A 90 -6.58 -10.60 7.66
CA GLY A 90 -5.71 -10.04 6.65
C GLY A 90 -6.41 -9.82 5.31
N ALA A 91 -7.20 -10.79 4.85
CA ALA A 91 -7.97 -10.70 3.61
C ALA A 91 -9.03 -9.59 3.68
N ARG A 92 -9.75 -9.48 4.80
CA ARG A 92 -10.78 -8.46 5.02
C ARG A 92 -10.20 -7.04 5.01
N VAL A 93 -9.06 -6.83 5.71
CA VAL A 93 -8.36 -5.55 5.72
C VAL A 93 -7.88 -5.17 4.32
N THR A 94 -7.31 -6.13 3.60
CA THR A 94 -6.85 -5.92 2.22
C THR A 94 -8.00 -5.59 1.28
N ALA A 95 -9.10 -6.34 1.34
CA ALA A 95 -10.28 -6.11 0.52
C ALA A 95 -10.90 -4.72 0.77
N LYS A 96 -11.03 -4.32 2.03
CA LYS A 96 -11.51 -2.98 2.40
C LYS A 96 -10.62 -1.89 1.81
N PHE A 97 -9.28 -2.02 1.96
CA PHE A 97 -8.35 -1.05 1.41
C PHE A 97 -8.46 -0.93 -0.12
N LEU A 98 -8.58 -2.07 -0.82
CA LEU A 98 -8.72 -2.09 -2.28
C LEU A 98 -10.05 -1.49 -2.75
N ASP A 99 -11.13 -1.68 -1.99
CA ASP A 99 -12.42 -1.06 -2.31
C ASP A 99 -12.39 0.47 -2.11
N GLU A 100 -11.75 0.93 -1.05
CA GLU A 100 -11.54 2.36 -0.78
C GLU A 100 -10.55 3.02 -1.76
N ASN A 101 -9.65 2.23 -2.37
CA ASN A 101 -8.56 2.71 -3.23
C ASN A 101 -8.54 1.94 -4.57
N ARG A 102 -9.64 1.97 -5.31
CA ARG A 102 -9.82 1.18 -6.55
C ARG A 102 -8.76 1.40 -7.62
N PHE A 103 -8.12 2.57 -7.65
CA PHE A 103 -7.02 2.87 -8.56
C PHE A 103 -5.77 2.00 -8.33
N VAL A 104 -5.66 1.34 -7.18
CA VAL A 104 -4.50 0.50 -6.82
C VAL A 104 -4.50 -0.81 -7.60
N MET A 105 -5.66 -1.42 -7.85
CA MET A 105 -5.76 -2.72 -8.52
C MET A 105 -5.15 -2.71 -9.94
N PRO A 106 -5.46 -1.75 -10.82
CA PRO A 106 -4.82 -1.66 -12.13
C PRO A 106 -3.29 -1.57 -12.07
N LEU A 107 -2.75 -0.90 -11.04
CA LEU A 107 -1.30 -0.78 -10.84
C LEU A 107 -0.66 -2.13 -10.50
N PHE A 108 -1.29 -2.93 -9.65
CA PHE A 108 -0.82 -4.29 -9.35
C PHE A 108 -0.91 -5.21 -10.57
N LEU A 109 -1.98 -5.14 -11.34
CA LEU A 109 -2.16 -5.96 -12.53
C LEU A 109 -1.12 -5.60 -13.60
N SER A 110 -0.87 -4.32 -13.85
CA SER A 110 0.15 -3.89 -14.82
C SER A 110 1.57 -4.30 -14.40
N ALA A 111 1.89 -4.22 -13.12
CA ALA A 111 3.18 -4.64 -12.59
C ALA A 111 3.40 -6.17 -12.73
N SER A 112 2.34 -6.96 -12.58
CA SER A 112 2.39 -8.42 -12.74
C SER A 112 2.59 -8.84 -14.19
N GLN A 113 1.99 -8.12 -15.16
CA GLN A 113 2.15 -8.40 -16.59
C GLN A 113 3.57 -8.14 -17.09
N HIS A 114 4.25 -7.10 -16.60
CA HIS A 114 5.65 -6.82 -16.96
C HIS A 114 6.61 -7.91 -16.46
N LYS A 115 6.34 -8.53 -15.33
CA LYS A 115 7.11 -9.66 -14.82
C LYS A 115 6.91 -10.94 -15.65
N ALA A 116 5.70 -11.18 -16.15
CA ALA A 116 5.38 -12.35 -16.96
C ALA A 116 6.01 -12.29 -18.36
N GLN A 117 6.31 -11.10 -18.87
CA GLN A 117 6.89 -10.90 -20.22
C GLN A 117 8.43 -10.94 -20.24
N GLY A 118 9.10 -11.30 -19.12
CA GLY A 118 10.54 -11.51 -19.11
C GLY A 118 11.39 -10.28 -19.45
N ALA A 119 10.85 -9.07 -19.30
CA ALA A 119 11.62 -7.85 -19.49
C ALA A 119 12.76 -7.80 -18.46
N PRO A 120 14.02 -7.62 -18.88
CA PRO A 120 15.13 -7.52 -17.94
C PRO A 120 14.92 -6.33 -17.00
N PRO A 121 15.36 -6.42 -15.72
CA PRO A 121 15.36 -5.27 -14.83
C PRO A 121 16.11 -4.13 -15.51
N GLN A 122 15.48 -2.98 -15.68
CA GLN A 122 16.19 -1.80 -16.17
C GLN A 122 17.24 -1.42 -15.14
N GLU A 123 18.51 -1.65 -15.46
CA GLU A 123 19.64 -1.17 -14.68
C GLU A 123 19.54 0.34 -14.52
N GLY A 124 19.51 0.83 -13.28
CA GLY A 124 19.46 2.25 -12.94
C GLY A 124 18.18 2.72 -12.22
N THR A 125 17.21 1.83 -11.91
CA THR A 125 16.01 2.19 -11.15
C THR A 125 15.94 1.54 -9.76
N GLU A 126 17.05 1.05 -9.22
CA GLU A 126 17.08 0.31 -7.96
C GLU A 126 16.59 1.10 -6.74
N ASP A 127 16.56 2.43 -6.83
CA ASP A 127 16.24 3.31 -5.70
C ASP A 127 14.85 3.99 -5.82
N LYS A 128 14.07 3.72 -6.89
CA LYS A 128 12.74 4.31 -7.02
C LYS A 128 11.67 3.41 -6.39
N PRO A 129 10.82 3.95 -5.51
CA PRO A 129 9.70 3.21 -4.96
C PRO A 129 8.73 2.81 -6.08
N HIS A 130 8.54 1.50 -6.28
CA HIS A 130 7.63 0.95 -7.27
C HIS A 130 6.57 0.06 -6.60
N PRO A 131 5.28 0.14 -6.99
CA PRO A 131 4.20 -0.64 -6.38
C PRO A 131 4.48 -2.15 -6.30
N SER A 132 5.24 -2.70 -7.26
CA SER A 132 5.63 -4.12 -7.25
C SER A 132 6.52 -4.51 -6.06
N ARG A 133 7.14 -3.57 -5.35
CA ARG A 133 7.95 -3.85 -4.15
C ARG A 133 7.10 -4.10 -2.90
N MET A 134 5.83 -3.67 -2.89
CA MET A 134 4.93 -3.92 -1.76
C MET A 134 4.18 -5.24 -1.87
N ALA A 135 3.92 -5.71 -3.09
CA ALA A 135 3.32 -7.02 -3.30
C ALA A 135 4.10 -8.16 -2.60
N PRO A 136 5.47 -8.17 -2.61
CA PRO A 136 6.25 -9.14 -1.86
C PRO A 136 6.04 -9.09 -0.36
N GLN A 137 5.87 -7.91 0.23
CA GLN A 137 5.67 -7.77 1.69
C GLN A 137 4.33 -8.32 2.14
N VAL A 138 3.24 -7.97 1.44
CA VAL A 138 1.91 -8.52 1.71
C VAL A 138 1.91 -10.04 1.49
N LYS A 139 2.48 -10.51 0.38
CA LYS A 139 2.62 -11.95 0.11
C LYS A 139 3.36 -12.68 1.23
N ARG A 140 4.47 -12.11 1.73
CA ARG A 140 5.25 -12.71 2.81
C ARG A 140 4.45 -12.90 4.09
N VAL A 141 3.67 -11.90 4.48
CA VAL A 141 2.81 -11.97 5.67
C VAL A 141 1.81 -13.13 5.56
N PHE A 142 1.11 -13.25 4.43
CA PHE A 142 0.17 -14.35 4.22
C PHE A 142 0.88 -15.71 4.16
N THR A 143 2.05 -15.79 3.52
CA THR A 143 2.84 -17.02 3.46
C THR A 143 3.28 -17.47 4.85
N GLU A 144 3.68 -16.53 5.72
CA GLU A 144 4.07 -16.84 7.11
C GLU A 144 2.89 -17.41 7.90
N ILE A 145 1.69 -16.81 7.79
CA ILE A 145 0.48 -17.30 8.47
C ILE A 145 0.10 -18.71 7.97
N ILE A 146 0.15 -18.94 6.66
CA ILE A 146 -0.14 -20.27 6.08
C ILE A 146 0.84 -21.31 6.62
N ARG A 147 2.14 -21.00 6.65
CA ARG A 147 3.16 -21.92 7.17
C ARG A 147 2.92 -22.23 8.65
N GLU A 148 2.67 -21.21 9.48
CA GLU A 148 2.34 -21.39 10.89
C GLU A 148 1.11 -22.30 11.07
N GLY A 149 0.05 -22.10 10.28
CA GLY A 149 -1.15 -22.93 10.30
C GLY A 149 -0.91 -24.37 9.83
N GLN A 150 0.01 -24.58 8.87
CA GLN A 150 0.43 -25.91 8.45
C GLN A 150 1.25 -26.63 9.54
N GLU A 151 2.11 -25.91 10.25
CA GLU A 151 2.89 -26.43 11.36
C GLU A 151 1.98 -26.81 12.55
N ALA A 152 0.96 -26.00 12.84
CA ALA A 152 -0.04 -26.23 13.87
C ALA A 152 -1.08 -27.30 13.51
N GLY A 153 -1.12 -27.74 12.23
CA GLY A 153 -2.11 -28.70 11.74
C GLY A 153 -3.50 -28.10 11.45
N GLU A 154 -3.62 -26.79 11.47
CA GLU A 154 -4.86 -26.07 11.15
C GLU A 154 -5.08 -25.95 9.63
N ILE A 155 -4.01 -25.96 8.87
CA ILE A 155 -4.02 -25.85 7.40
C ILE A 155 -3.37 -27.10 6.79
N ARG A 156 -3.92 -27.59 5.69
CA ARG A 156 -3.39 -28.74 4.95
C ARG A 156 -1.99 -28.45 4.41
N ARG A 157 -1.09 -29.45 4.51
CA ARG A 157 0.32 -29.33 4.05
C ARG A 157 0.51 -29.55 2.55
N ASP A 158 -0.50 -30.10 1.87
CA ASP A 158 -0.48 -30.37 0.43
C ASP A 158 -0.92 -29.17 -0.44
N VAL A 159 -1.19 -28.03 0.20
CA VAL A 159 -1.45 -26.76 -0.50
C VAL A 159 -0.10 -26.03 -0.62
N PRO A 160 0.35 -25.72 -1.86
CA PRO A 160 1.62 -25.04 -2.10
C PRO A 160 1.62 -23.58 -1.66
#